data_3aa960620ab78dbbedb36f64dcd57ae4
#
_entry.id   3aa960620ab78dbbedb36f64dcd57ae4
#
_cell.length_a   1.000
_cell.length_b   1.000
_cell.length_c   1.000
_cell.angle_alpha   90.00
_cell.angle_beta   90.00
_cell.angle_gamma   90.00
#
_symmetry.space_group_name_H-M   'P 1'
#
loop_
_entity.id
_entity.type
_entity.pdbx_description
1 polymer ?
#
loop_
_entity_poly.entity_id
_entity_poly.type
_entity_poly.pdbx_seq_one_letter_code
_entity_poly.pdbx_strand_id
1 'polypeptide(L)'
;GEYVLPYVICKFKEDYPDVDVTLEIYNTKHVEEKVMGRYLDIGLVESEIRHKELFFQNILSDELVLVVPKDHRWADTQEISVSELKGEPFIIREAGSGSRLVFEQALIDAEFDVEDLNVIMEIGSITSIKSAIINGLGVAVMSRWAVRDLEQAGIAHTVHIKDLKLERPFSIILNQGNFESEACNKFIRYLGEVTEKEIYEHF
;
A
#
# COMPACT_ATOMS: atom_id res chain seq x y z
N GLY A 1 2.12 0.68 -4.82
CA GLY A 1 2.37 0.64 -6.26
C GLY A 1 1.79 1.84 -7.01
N GLU A 2 0.49 2.09 -6.85
CA GLU A 2 -0.30 3.08 -7.62
C GLU A 2 0.28 4.51 -7.58
N TYR A 3 0.88 4.94 -6.49
CA TYR A 3 1.43 6.29 -6.32
C TYR A 3 2.92 6.38 -6.69
N VAL A 4 3.73 5.45 -6.26
CA VAL A 4 5.19 5.49 -6.42
C VAL A 4 5.64 5.07 -7.83
N LEU A 5 5.04 4.00 -8.39
CA LEU A 5 5.47 3.44 -9.67
C LEU A 5 5.40 4.39 -10.87
N PRO A 6 4.35 5.21 -11.06
CA PRO A 6 4.31 6.12 -12.21
C PRO A 6 5.49 7.10 -12.23
N TYR A 7 5.92 7.60 -11.05
CA TYR A 7 7.09 8.47 -10.96
C TYR A 7 8.38 7.73 -11.34
N VAL A 8 8.59 6.56 -10.75
CA VAL A 8 9.79 5.74 -11.03
C VAL A 8 9.86 5.36 -12.50
N ILE A 9 8.73 4.95 -13.10
CA ILE A 9 8.66 4.61 -14.53
C ILE A 9 8.96 5.83 -15.41
N CYS A 10 8.45 7.00 -15.06
CA CYS A 10 8.73 8.24 -15.78
C CYS A 10 10.24 8.49 -15.84
N LYS A 11 10.91 8.42 -14.69
CA LYS A 11 12.37 8.60 -14.59
C LYS A 11 13.15 7.50 -15.33
N PHE A 12 12.73 6.25 -15.18
CA PHE A 12 13.34 5.14 -15.91
C PHE A 12 13.26 5.33 -17.42
N LYS A 13 12.15 5.84 -17.94
CA LYS A 13 11.97 6.12 -19.38
C LYS A 13 12.83 7.27 -19.89
N GLU A 14 13.27 8.21 -19.02
CA GLU A 14 14.25 9.24 -19.39
C GLU A 14 15.61 8.61 -19.74
N ASP A 15 16.03 7.60 -18.97
CA ASP A 15 17.32 6.91 -19.14
C ASP A 15 17.26 5.76 -20.15
N TYR A 16 16.09 5.13 -20.29
CA TYR A 16 15.86 3.95 -21.15
C TYR A 16 14.63 4.15 -22.07
N PRO A 17 14.67 5.10 -23.02
CA PRO A 17 13.52 5.46 -23.85
C PRO A 17 13.00 4.31 -24.73
N ASP A 18 13.87 3.38 -25.11
CA ASP A 18 13.55 2.26 -26.01
C ASP A 18 12.91 1.06 -25.28
N VAL A 19 12.81 1.09 -23.94
CA VAL A 19 12.17 0.02 -23.19
C VAL A 19 10.66 0.30 -23.09
N ASP A 20 9.85 -0.58 -23.67
CA ASP A 20 8.39 -0.51 -23.50
C ASP A 20 7.99 -0.96 -22.09
N VAL A 21 7.16 -0.15 -21.43
CA VAL A 21 6.66 -0.41 -20.09
C VAL A 21 5.14 -0.34 -20.07
N THR A 22 4.50 -1.41 -19.62
CA THR A 22 3.06 -1.45 -19.32
C THR A 22 2.87 -1.55 -17.81
N LEU A 23 2.11 -0.65 -17.23
CA LEU A 23 1.75 -0.65 -15.81
C LEU A 23 0.31 -1.13 -15.63
N GLU A 24 0.12 -2.20 -14.89
CA GLU A 24 -1.18 -2.71 -14.47
C GLU A 24 -1.29 -2.64 -12.94
N ILE A 25 -2.45 -2.24 -12.43
CA ILE A 25 -2.69 -2.08 -11.00
C ILE A 25 -3.68 -3.16 -10.52
N TYR A 26 -3.22 -3.96 -9.57
CA TYR A 26 -3.98 -5.03 -8.94
C TYR A 26 -3.69 -5.07 -7.44
N ASN A 27 -4.48 -5.82 -6.67
CA ASN A 27 -4.10 -6.13 -5.29
C ASN A 27 -2.98 -7.19 -5.26
N THR A 28 -2.35 -7.33 -4.11
CA THR A 28 -1.19 -8.21 -3.91
C THR A 28 -1.41 -9.62 -4.43
N LYS A 29 -2.55 -10.24 -4.09
CA LYS A 29 -2.87 -11.61 -4.49
C LYS A 29 -2.90 -11.76 -6.02
N HIS A 30 -3.56 -10.85 -6.72
CA HIS A 30 -3.65 -10.90 -8.17
C HIS A 30 -2.31 -10.60 -8.85
N VAL A 31 -1.48 -9.71 -8.27
CA VAL A 31 -0.12 -9.48 -8.77
C VAL A 31 0.70 -10.76 -8.68
N GLU A 32 0.66 -11.46 -7.55
CA GLU A 32 1.38 -12.73 -7.36
C GLU A 32 0.92 -13.80 -8.36
N GLU A 33 -0.38 -13.98 -8.51
CA GLU A 33 -0.96 -14.94 -9.47
C GLU A 33 -0.49 -14.64 -10.91
N LYS A 34 -0.48 -13.36 -11.31
CA LYS A 34 -0.07 -12.94 -12.64
C LYS A 34 1.44 -13.11 -12.87
N VAL A 35 2.28 -12.83 -11.87
CA VAL A 35 3.73 -13.06 -11.96
C VAL A 35 4.04 -14.56 -12.00
N MET A 36 3.40 -15.39 -11.19
CA MET A 36 3.52 -16.84 -11.25
C MET A 36 3.09 -17.39 -12.63
N GLY A 37 1.98 -16.88 -13.15
CA GLY A 37 1.47 -17.24 -14.46
C GLY A 37 2.23 -16.66 -15.65
N ARG A 38 3.28 -15.85 -15.39
CA ARG A 38 4.08 -15.15 -16.42
C ARG A 38 3.28 -14.17 -17.29
N TYR A 39 2.18 -13.63 -16.77
CA TYR A 39 1.43 -12.54 -17.41
C TYR A 39 2.04 -11.17 -17.10
N LEU A 40 2.80 -11.07 -16.00
CA LEU A 40 3.60 -9.91 -15.64
C LEU A 40 5.06 -10.35 -15.48
N ASP A 41 5.99 -9.55 -16.00
CA ASP A 41 7.42 -9.78 -15.86
C ASP A 41 7.91 -9.47 -14.45
N ILE A 42 7.41 -8.37 -13.87
CA ILE A 42 7.75 -7.86 -12.53
C ILE A 42 6.45 -7.53 -11.80
N GLY A 43 6.35 -7.93 -10.55
CA GLY A 43 5.31 -7.46 -9.64
C GLY A 43 5.91 -6.60 -8.54
N LEU A 44 5.16 -5.59 -8.08
CA LEU A 44 5.45 -4.89 -6.83
C LEU A 44 4.31 -5.15 -5.86
N VAL A 45 4.66 -5.63 -4.70
CA VAL A 45 3.72 -6.03 -3.65
C VAL A 45 4.11 -5.42 -2.31
N GLU A 46 3.11 -5.22 -1.47
CA GLU A 46 3.25 -4.58 -0.16
C GLU A 46 2.90 -5.60 0.93
N SER A 47 3.56 -6.75 0.90
CA SER A 47 3.36 -7.80 1.91
C SER A 47 4.57 -8.71 2.01
N GLU A 48 4.68 -9.43 3.13
CA GLU A 48 5.70 -10.45 3.37
C GLU A 48 5.32 -11.84 2.83
N ILE A 49 4.44 -11.93 1.84
CA ILE A 49 4.06 -13.22 1.26
C ILE A 49 5.29 -13.85 0.60
N ARG A 50 5.61 -15.07 1.01
CA ARG A 50 6.74 -15.84 0.47
C ARG A 50 6.22 -17.05 -0.27
N HIS A 51 6.16 -16.93 -1.58
CA HIS A 51 5.89 -18.07 -2.45
C HIS A 51 7.21 -18.69 -2.92
N LYS A 52 7.36 -20.01 -2.85
CA LYS A 52 8.63 -20.70 -3.18
C LYS A 52 9.08 -20.52 -4.63
N GLU A 53 8.15 -20.22 -5.54
CA GLU A 53 8.43 -20.05 -6.97
C GLU A 53 8.76 -18.60 -7.33
N LEU A 54 8.61 -17.67 -6.38
CA LEU A 54 8.88 -16.27 -6.58
C LEU A 54 10.18 -15.85 -5.89
N PHE A 55 10.92 -15.01 -6.57
CA PHE A 55 12.00 -14.24 -5.96
C PHE A 55 11.42 -12.99 -5.33
N PHE A 56 11.92 -12.59 -4.17
CA PHE A 56 11.52 -11.39 -3.44
C PHE A 56 12.73 -10.52 -3.14
N GLN A 57 12.59 -9.23 -3.40
CA GLN A 57 13.57 -8.23 -3.01
C GLN A 57 12.85 -7.02 -2.40
N ASN A 58 13.09 -6.75 -1.12
CA ASN A 58 12.60 -5.54 -0.47
C ASN A 58 13.33 -4.31 -1.04
N ILE A 59 12.57 -3.26 -1.36
CA ILE A 59 13.11 -2.00 -1.91
C ILE A 59 12.85 -0.81 -1.00
N LEU A 60 11.68 -0.75 -0.36
CA LEU A 60 11.24 0.34 0.49
C LEU A 60 10.45 -0.20 1.68
N SER A 61 10.22 0.64 2.66
CA SER A 61 9.21 0.42 3.70
C SER A 61 8.01 1.35 3.48
N ASP A 62 6.81 0.86 3.77
CA ASP A 62 5.57 1.64 3.72
C ASP A 62 4.90 1.58 5.10
N GLU A 63 4.40 2.71 5.55
CA GLU A 63 3.65 2.83 6.79
C GLU A 63 2.16 2.92 6.48
N LEU A 64 1.36 2.12 7.18
CA LEU A 64 -0.09 2.26 7.17
C LEU A 64 -0.53 3.13 8.34
N VAL A 65 -1.45 4.05 8.06
CA VAL A 65 -2.01 5.00 9.03
C VAL A 65 -3.52 4.94 9.01
N LEU A 66 -4.15 5.20 10.16
CA LEU A 66 -5.58 5.43 10.21
C LEU A 66 -5.87 6.80 9.61
N VAL A 67 -6.80 6.85 8.67
CA VAL A 67 -7.22 8.08 7.98
C VAL A 67 -8.62 8.43 8.40
N VAL A 68 -8.80 9.68 8.84
CA VAL A 68 -10.06 10.21 9.36
C VAL A 68 -10.45 11.47 8.60
N PRO A 69 -11.77 11.76 8.45
CA PRO A 69 -12.23 13.03 7.89
C PRO A 69 -11.73 14.24 8.70
N LYS A 70 -11.65 15.41 8.08
CA LYS A 70 -11.16 16.65 8.73
C LYS A 70 -11.96 17.04 10.00
N ASP A 71 -13.24 16.75 10.03
CA ASP A 71 -14.13 17.11 11.15
C ASP A 71 -14.35 15.93 12.13
N HIS A 72 -13.52 14.88 12.02
CA HIS A 72 -13.60 13.71 12.89
C HIS A 72 -13.12 14.03 14.31
N ARG A 73 -13.66 13.32 15.33
CA ARG A 73 -13.25 13.47 16.73
C ARG A 73 -11.76 13.25 17.00
N TRP A 74 -11.06 12.54 16.11
CA TRP A 74 -9.64 12.27 16.18
C TRP A 74 -8.79 13.17 15.26
N ALA A 75 -9.38 14.15 14.58
CA ALA A 75 -8.66 14.98 13.61
C ALA A 75 -7.46 15.73 14.23
N ASP A 76 -7.61 16.16 15.49
CA ASP A 76 -6.54 16.85 16.25
C ASP A 76 -5.74 15.89 17.16
N THR A 77 -5.94 14.57 17.03
CA THR A 77 -5.31 13.55 17.85
C THR A 77 -4.18 12.89 17.08
N GLN A 78 -2.99 12.80 17.68
CA GLN A 78 -1.86 12.13 17.03
C GLN A 78 -1.95 10.59 17.12
N GLU A 79 -2.51 10.07 18.21
CA GLU A 79 -2.53 8.65 18.51
C GLU A 79 -3.80 8.27 19.26
N ILE A 80 -4.36 7.11 18.94
CA ILE A 80 -5.49 6.49 19.66
C ILE A 80 -5.12 5.08 20.10
N SER A 81 -5.84 4.54 21.08
CA SER A 81 -5.72 3.14 21.45
C SER A 81 -6.48 2.24 20.48
N VAL A 82 -6.04 0.99 20.31
CA VAL A 82 -6.75 0.01 19.46
C VAL A 82 -8.21 -0.20 19.90
N SER A 83 -8.49 -0.12 21.20
CA SER A 83 -9.84 -0.29 21.74
C SER A 83 -10.83 0.81 21.32
N GLU A 84 -10.33 1.99 20.92
CA GLU A 84 -11.17 3.09 20.44
C GLU A 84 -11.74 2.83 19.03
N LEU A 85 -11.19 1.86 18.30
CA LEU A 85 -11.71 1.44 16.99
C LEU A 85 -13.10 0.79 17.11
N LYS A 86 -13.43 0.24 18.29
CA LYS A 86 -14.74 -0.38 18.50
C LYS A 86 -15.89 0.59 18.27
N GLY A 87 -16.80 0.19 17.40
CA GLY A 87 -18.00 0.96 17.09
C GLY A 87 -17.78 2.11 16.10
N GLU A 88 -16.53 2.46 15.75
CA GLU A 88 -16.27 3.46 14.72
C GLU A 88 -16.62 2.90 13.34
N PRO A 89 -17.40 3.62 12.49
CA PRO A 89 -17.65 3.19 11.13
C PRO A 89 -16.37 2.99 10.35
N PHE A 90 -16.08 1.74 9.95
CA PHE A 90 -14.83 1.37 9.32
C PHE A 90 -15.02 0.94 7.88
N ILE A 91 -14.18 1.48 6.98
CA ILE A 91 -14.10 1.08 5.58
C ILE A 91 -12.86 0.21 5.44
N ILE A 92 -13.04 -1.02 4.98
CA ILE A 92 -11.94 -1.98 4.82
C ILE A 92 -11.62 -2.21 3.34
N ARG A 93 -10.39 -2.58 3.06
CA ARG A 93 -9.98 -3.02 1.72
C ARG A 93 -10.57 -4.40 1.41
N GLU A 94 -10.65 -4.69 0.14
CA GLU A 94 -11.07 -6.00 -0.37
C GLU A 94 -10.17 -7.15 0.09
N ALA A 95 -10.72 -8.35 0.11
CA ALA A 95 -9.95 -9.56 0.40
C ALA A 95 -8.79 -9.74 -0.60
N GLY A 96 -7.59 -10.07 -0.10
CA GLY A 96 -6.37 -10.19 -0.89
C GLY A 96 -5.58 -8.88 -1.04
N SER A 97 -6.05 -7.78 -0.44
CA SER A 97 -5.29 -6.54 -0.29
C SER A 97 -4.17 -6.69 0.75
N GLY A 98 -2.94 -6.31 0.40
CA GLY A 98 -1.82 -6.31 1.33
C GLY A 98 -2.03 -5.41 2.55
N SER A 99 -2.68 -4.24 2.38
CA SER A 99 -3.01 -3.34 3.51
C SER A 99 -3.95 -4.00 4.51
N ARG A 100 -4.98 -4.70 4.01
CA ARG A 100 -5.92 -5.41 4.86
C ARG A 100 -5.23 -6.52 5.65
N LEU A 101 -4.41 -7.32 4.97
CA LEU A 101 -3.68 -8.43 5.62
C LEU A 101 -2.78 -7.93 6.75
N VAL A 102 -2.01 -6.86 6.52
CA VAL A 102 -1.13 -6.28 7.53
C VAL A 102 -1.94 -5.71 8.70
N PHE A 103 -3.04 -5.01 8.42
CA PHE A 103 -3.88 -4.43 9.46
C PHE A 103 -4.57 -5.51 10.31
N GLU A 104 -5.21 -6.50 9.68
CA GLU A 104 -5.87 -7.61 10.39
C GLU A 104 -4.85 -8.40 11.24
N GLN A 105 -3.64 -8.65 10.72
CA GLN A 105 -2.60 -9.32 11.49
C GLN A 105 -2.15 -8.50 12.70
N ALA A 106 -1.95 -7.19 12.52
CA ALA A 106 -1.57 -6.30 13.62
C ALA A 106 -2.66 -6.24 14.72
N LEU A 107 -3.94 -6.28 14.35
CA LEU A 107 -5.04 -6.37 15.31
C LEU A 107 -5.00 -7.68 16.11
N ILE A 108 -4.77 -8.80 15.42
CA ILE A 108 -4.65 -10.13 16.06
C ILE A 108 -3.46 -10.15 17.02
N ASP A 109 -2.30 -9.61 16.63
CA ASP A 109 -1.10 -9.54 17.45
C ASP A 109 -1.29 -8.65 18.70
N ALA A 110 -2.20 -7.67 18.61
CA ALA A 110 -2.62 -6.81 19.73
C ALA A 110 -3.80 -7.38 20.54
N GLU A 111 -4.16 -8.65 20.34
CA GLU A 111 -5.30 -9.32 21.00
C GLU A 111 -6.65 -8.61 20.78
N PHE A 112 -6.79 -7.88 19.66
CA PHE A 112 -8.06 -7.25 19.28
C PHE A 112 -8.80 -8.16 18.30
N ASP A 113 -10.08 -8.45 18.61
CA ASP A 113 -10.91 -9.25 17.72
C ASP A 113 -11.30 -8.43 16.48
N VAL A 114 -10.93 -8.91 15.31
CA VAL A 114 -11.24 -8.25 14.03
C VAL A 114 -12.77 -8.13 13.83
N GLU A 115 -13.56 -9.04 14.39
CA GLU A 115 -15.03 -8.99 14.34
C GLU A 115 -15.63 -7.84 15.17
N ASP A 116 -14.84 -7.26 16.10
CA ASP A 116 -15.24 -6.07 16.85
C ASP A 116 -15.17 -4.75 16.04
N LEU A 117 -14.55 -4.79 14.84
CA LEU A 117 -14.59 -3.66 13.92
C LEU A 117 -16.00 -3.49 13.34
N ASN A 118 -16.52 -2.29 13.42
CA ASN A 118 -17.79 -1.94 12.77
C ASN A 118 -17.57 -1.71 11.26
N VAL A 119 -17.30 -2.76 10.52
CA VAL A 119 -17.08 -2.69 9.07
C VAL A 119 -18.40 -2.38 8.37
N ILE A 120 -18.52 -1.17 7.86
CA ILE A 120 -19.73 -0.69 7.15
C ILE A 120 -19.62 -0.88 5.63
N MET A 121 -18.40 -1.00 5.10
CA MET A 121 -18.17 -1.15 3.66
C MET A 121 -16.82 -1.81 3.35
N GLU A 122 -16.80 -2.67 2.34
CA GLU A 122 -15.57 -3.20 1.72
C GLU A 122 -15.39 -2.56 0.34
N ILE A 123 -14.22 -1.96 0.09
CA ILE A 123 -13.92 -1.22 -1.15
C ILE A 123 -12.54 -1.61 -1.68
N GLY A 124 -12.46 -2.01 -2.97
CA GLY A 124 -11.20 -2.35 -3.66
C GLY A 124 -10.42 -1.16 -4.23
N SER A 125 -11.07 -0.02 -4.42
CA SER A 125 -10.45 1.19 -5.01
C SER A 125 -9.98 2.16 -3.94
N ILE A 126 -8.69 2.47 -3.93
CA ILE A 126 -8.10 3.47 -3.01
C ILE A 126 -8.76 4.84 -3.20
N THR A 127 -8.97 5.26 -4.44
CA THR A 127 -9.65 6.53 -4.76
C THR A 127 -11.07 6.58 -4.21
N SER A 128 -11.81 5.46 -4.28
CA SER A 128 -13.16 5.36 -3.73
C SER A 128 -13.16 5.41 -2.20
N ILE A 129 -12.17 4.79 -1.54
CA ILE A 129 -12.00 4.89 -0.07
C ILE A 129 -11.72 6.35 0.33
N LYS A 130 -10.78 7.02 -0.36
CA LYS A 130 -10.50 8.45 -0.12
C LYS A 130 -11.76 9.29 -0.23
N SER A 131 -12.55 9.08 -1.28
CA SER A 131 -13.83 9.77 -1.48
C SER A 131 -14.82 9.49 -0.35
N ALA A 132 -14.93 8.25 0.11
CA ALA A 132 -15.82 7.87 1.20
C ALA A 132 -15.42 8.55 2.53
N ILE A 133 -14.10 8.59 2.85
CA ILE A 133 -13.57 9.29 4.03
C ILE A 133 -13.88 10.79 3.95
N ILE A 134 -13.58 11.45 2.82
CA ILE A 134 -13.83 12.89 2.62
C ILE A 134 -15.31 13.25 2.86
N ASN A 135 -16.24 12.36 2.48
CA ASN A 135 -17.66 12.54 2.68
C ASN A 135 -18.16 12.08 4.07
N GLY A 136 -17.26 11.74 4.98
CA GLY A 136 -17.61 11.40 6.37
C GLY A 136 -18.31 10.05 6.54
N LEU A 137 -18.13 9.12 5.57
CA LEU A 137 -18.77 7.80 5.66
C LEU A 137 -18.16 6.95 6.78
N GLY A 138 -16.86 7.11 7.04
CA GLY A 138 -16.15 6.36 8.07
C GLY A 138 -14.64 6.60 7.99
N VAL A 139 -13.88 5.77 8.69
CA VAL A 139 -12.42 5.79 8.74
C VAL A 139 -11.82 4.56 8.05
N ALA A 140 -10.57 4.63 7.64
CA ALA A 140 -9.88 3.49 7.03
C ALA A 140 -8.39 3.48 7.35
N VAL A 141 -7.76 2.30 7.37
CA VAL A 141 -6.30 2.17 7.39
C VAL A 141 -5.78 2.11 5.95
N MET A 142 -4.86 3.02 5.63
CA MET A 142 -4.31 3.20 4.28
C MET A 142 -2.81 3.49 4.34
N SER A 143 -2.11 3.27 3.21
CA SER A 143 -0.74 3.70 3.04
C SER A 143 -0.61 5.21 3.22
N ARG A 144 0.41 5.66 3.95
CA ARG A 144 0.74 7.08 4.11
C ARG A 144 0.98 7.76 2.75
N TRP A 145 1.58 7.05 1.81
CA TRP A 145 1.75 7.54 0.44
C TRP A 145 0.43 7.86 -0.28
N ALA A 146 -0.60 7.06 0.00
CA ALA A 146 -1.88 7.20 -0.67
C ALA A 146 -2.69 8.41 -0.18
N VAL A 147 -2.41 8.93 1.02
CA VAL A 147 -3.23 9.95 1.68
C VAL A 147 -2.54 11.30 1.85
N ARG A 148 -1.28 11.40 1.48
CA ARG A 148 -0.48 12.60 1.64
C ARG A 148 -1.09 13.86 1.00
N ASP A 149 -1.68 13.70 -0.18
CA ASP A 149 -2.38 14.78 -0.89
C ASP A 149 -3.59 15.32 -0.08
N LEU A 150 -4.35 14.44 0.58
CA LEU A 150 -5.47 14.83 1.43
C LEU A 150 -5.01 15.52 2.72
N GLU A 151 -3.92 15.04 3.29
CA GLU A 151 -3.29 15.60 4.49
C GLU A 151 -2.74 17.01 4.23
N GLN A 152 -2.00 17.18 3.12
CA GLN A 152 -1.47 18.48 2.70
C GLN A 152 -2.58 19.48 2.37
N ALA A 153 -3.69 19.03 1.82
CA ALA A 153 -4.86 19.86 1.54
C ALA A 153 -5.72 20.16 2.78
N GLY A 154 -5.44 19.54 3.93
CA GLY A 154 -6.25 19.68 5.15
C GLY A 154 -7.66 19.11 5.03
N ILE A 155 -7.85 18.11 4.16
CA ILE A 155 -9.16 17.49 3.88
C ILE A 155 -9.38 16.22 4.72
N ALA A 156 -8.28 15.55 5.08
CA ALA A 156 -8.26 14.41 5.98
C ALA A 156 -7.03 14.49 6.89
N HIS A 157 -7.06 13.75 7.99
CA HIS A 157 -5.96 13.66 8.94
C HIS A 157 -5.53 12.21 9.12
N THR A 158 -4.25 12.03 9.44
CA THR A 158 -3.70 10.72 9.78
C THR A 158 -3.51 10.60 11.29
N VAL A 159 -3.84 9.43 11.81
CA VAL A 159 -3.78 9.11 13.24
C VAL A 159 -3.04 7.79 13.40
N HIS A 160 -2.13 7.71 14.36
CA HIS A 160 -1.49 6.45 14.71
C HIS A 160 -2.38 5.62 15.63
N ILE A 161 -2.34 4.31 15.48
CA ILE A 161 -2.99 3.39 16.42
C ILE A 161 -1.91 2.84 17.33
N LYS A 162 -1.99 3.17 18.62
CA LYS A 162 -1.02 2.76 19.62
C LYS A 162 -0.90 1.25 19.67
N ASP A 163 0.35 0.81 19.84
CA ASP A 163 0.71 -0.61 19.98
C ASP A 163 0.47 -1.47 18.71
N LEU A 164 0.02 -0.87 17.60
CA LEU A 164 -0.04 -1.56 16.31
C LEU A 164 1.22 -1.27 15.47
N LYS A 165 1.92 -2.33 15.07
CA LYS A 165 2.99 -2.22 14.09
C LYS A 165 2.40 -2.29 12.69
N LEU A 166 2.20 -1.14 12.07
CA LEU A 166 1.58 -0.97 10.76
C LEU A 166 2.61 -0.64 9.66
N GLU A 167 3.80 -1.22 9.76
CA GLU A 167 4.83 -1.13 8.74
C GLU A 167 4.83 -2.38 7.88
N ARG A 168 5.12 -2.23 6.60
CA ARG A 168 5.21 -3.32 5.64
C ARG A 168 6.32 -3.08 4.62
N PRO A 169 6.99 -4.14 4.13
CA PRO A 169 7.93 -4.01 3.04
C PRO A 169 7.20 -3.73 1.73
N PHE A 170 7.80 -2.90 0.89
CA PHE A 170 7.46 -2.76 -0.51
C PHE A 170 8.48 -3.58 -1.29
N SER A 171 8.03 -4.65 -1.91
CA SER A 171 8.90 -5.68 -2.47
C SER A 171 8.68 -5.87 -3.97
N ILE A 172 9.77 -6.07 -4.69
CA ILE A 172 9.74 -6.61 -6.04
C ILE A 172 9.54 -8.11 -5.94
N ILE A 173 8.68 -8.65 -6.78
CA ILE A 173 8.52 -10.08 -7.01
C ILE A 173 8.74 -10.42 -8.47
N LEU A 174 9.38 -11.56 -8.69
CA LEU A 174 9.70 -12.11 -10.00
C LEU A 174 9.47 -13.61 -10.00
N ASN A 175 9.04 -14.16 -11.14
CA ASN A 175 9.13 -15.59 -11.34
C ASN A 175 10.62 -15.97 -11.51
N GLN A 176 11.09 -17.00 -10.81
CA GLN A 176 12.50 -17.40 -10.80
C GLN A 176 13.07 -17.73 -12.20
N GLY A 177 12.21 -17.98 -13.19
CA GLY A 177 12.61 -18.18 -14.58
C GLY A 177 12.69 -16.91 -15.44
N ASN A 178 12.39 -15.72 -14.88
CA ASN A 178 12.34 -14.45 -15.64
C ASN A 178 13.62 -13.59 -15.54
N PHE A 179 14.71 -14.12 -14.94
CA PHE A 179 15.99 -13.39 -14.83
C PHE A 179 16.70 -13.15 -16.19
N GLU A 180 16.14 -13.62 -17.30
CA GLU A 180 16.78 -13.54 -18.62
C GLU A 180 16.50 -12.23 -19.38
N SER A 181 15.48 -11.45 -18.98
CA SER A 181 15.18 -10.18 -19.66
C SER A 181 16.11 -9.06 -19.24
N GLU A 182 16.89 -8.53 -20.21
CA GLU A 182 17.78 -7.38 -19.99
C GLU A 182 17.00 -6.14 -19.52
N ALA A 183 15.80 -5.91 -20.06
CA ALA A 183 14.93 -4.81 -19.68
C ALA A 183 14.47 -4.93 -18.21
N CYS A 184 14.04 -6.14 -17.78
CA CYS A 184 13.69 -6.40 -16.39
C CYS A 184 14.88 -6.15 -15.45
N ASN A 185 16.07 -6.66 -15.79
CA ASN A 185 17.27 -6.47 -14.98
C ASN A 185 17.66 -5.00 -14.84
N LYS A 186 17.52 -4.20 -15.91
CA LYS A 186 17.73 -2.75 -15.87
C LYS A 186 16.72 -2.07 -14.93
N PHE A 187 15.45 -2.42 -15.04
CA PHE A 187 14.41 -1.82 -14.20
C PHE A 187 14.56 -2.18 -12.72
N ILE A 188 14.89 -3.44 -12.40
CA ILE A 188 15.13 -3.88 -11.02
C ILE A 188 16.31 -3.13 -10.39
N ARG A 189 17.41 -2.98 -11.15
CA ARG A 189 18.58 -2.23 -10.71
C ARG A 189 18.21 -0.77 -10.46
N TYR A 190 17.47 -0.17 -11.38
CA TYR A 190 17.00 1.20 -11.26
C TYR A 190 16.12 1.40 -10.01
N LEU A 191 15.16 0.49 -9.76
CA LEU A 191 14.35 0.50 -8.54
C LEU A 191 15.18 0.40 -7.25
N GLY A 192 16.26 -0.36 -7.27
CA GLY A 192 17.17 -0.47 -6.12
C GLY A 192 18.05 0.77 -5.90
N GLU A 193 18.23 1.61 -6.91
CA GLU A 193 19.00 2.86 -6.85
C GLU A 193 18.14 4.07 -6.47
N VAL A 194 16.82 4.01 -6.71
CA VAL A 194 15.87 5.05 -6.31
C VAL A 194 15.74 5.04 -4.79
N THR A 195 16.09 6.15 -4.16
CA THR A 195 16.03 6.28 -2.71
C THR A 195 14.65 6.69 -2.23
N GLU A 196 14.28 6.30 -1.01
CA GLU A 196 13.07 6.80 -0.34
C GLU A 196 13.03 8.34 -0.36
N LYS A 197 14.18 8.99 -0.18
CA LYS A 197 14.28 10.44 -0.16
C LYS A 197 13.84 11.07 -1.50
N GLU A 198 14.28 10.52 -2.63
CA GLU A 198 13.88 11.02 -3.95
C GLU A 198 12.39 10.88 -4.19
N ILE A 199 11.80 9.79 -3.72
CA ILE A 199 10.35 9.58 -3.78
C ILE A 199 9.65 10.59 -2.85
N TYR A 200 10.14 10.78 -1.60
CA TYR A 200 9.54 11.72 -0.64
C TYR A 200 9.63 13.18 -1.09
N GLU A 201 10.68 13.58 -1.78
CA GLU A 201 10.85 14.97 -2.28
C GLU A 201 9.93 15.26 -3.48
N HIS A 202 9.47 14.23 -4.19
CA HIS A 202 8.61 14.41 -5.37
C HIS A 202 7.12 14.54 -5.00
N PHE A 203 6.67 13.91 -3.94
CA PHE A 203 5.29 13.93 -3.45
C PHE A 203 5.13 14.84 -2.23
#